data_d6b66e01ceac1c5534940397f32f6495
#
_entry.id   d6b66e01ceac1c5534940397f32f6495
#
_cell.length_a   1.000
_cell.length_b   1.000
_cell.length_c   1.000
_cell.angle_alpha   90.00
_cell.angle_beta   90.00
_cell.angle_gamma   90.00
#
_symmetry.space_group_name_H-M   'P 1'
#
loop_
_entity.id
_entity.type
_entity.pdbx_description
1 polymer ?
#
loop_
_entity_poly.entity_id
_entity_poly.type
_entity_poly.pdbx_seq_one_letter_code
_entity_poly.pdbx_strand_id
1 'polypeptide(L)'
;MKTKLLSTIAATLALSACGQPEPVSYESLVWVNNYYVEHPVQSMTAAAGGWLFRGAREFGSEIRVGFLVPRSMNPDPAKRQAVLSTLCPAKSEAIWQALPRSNKLVINVWTADNKFKDSTVC
;
A
#
# COMPACT_ATOMS: atom_id res chain seq x y z
N MET A 1 -20.56 -38.73 33.51
CA MET A 1 -19.29 -38.48 34.18
C MET A 1 -18.09 -38.21 33.26
N LYS A 2 -18.29 -37.99 32.01
CA LYS A 2 -17.18 -37.94 31.08
C LYS A 2 -17.32 -36.85 30.05
N THR A 3 -17.97 -35.74 30.41
CA THR A 3 -18.32 -34.66 29.49
C THR A 3 -17.53 -33.39 29.68
N LYS A 4 -16.42 -33.46 30.41
CA LYS A 4 -15.65 -32.23 30.70
C LYS A 4 -14.41 -31.99 29.86
N LEU A 5 -14.21 -32.74 28.79
CA LEU A 5 -12.98 -32.67 27.99
C LEU A 5 -13.13 -31.95 26.65
N LEU A 6 -14.31 -31.40 26.35
CA LEU A 6 -14.56 -30.79 25.03
C LEU A 6 -14.46 -29.27 25.00
N SER A 7 -14.20 -28.61 26.13
CA SER A 7 -14.22 -27.14 26.17
C SER A 7 -12.88 -26.45 25.88
N THR A 8 -11.79 -27.22 25.82
CA THR A 8 -10.45 -26.62 25.76
C THR A 8 -9.93 -26.41 24.34
N ILE A 9 -10.55 -27.03 23.34
CA ILE A 9 -10.03 -26.98 21.97
C ILE A 9 -10.50 -25.74 21.20
N ALA A 10 -11.66 -25.19 21.58
CA ALA A 10 -12.21 -24.01 20.90
C ALA A 10 -11.47 -22.71 21.23
N ALA A 11 -10.82 -22.61 22.38
CA ALA A 11 -10.11 -21.41 22.81
C ALA A 11 -8.76 -21.19 22.09
N THR A 12 -8.13 -22.28 21.62
CA THR A 12 -6.83 -22.19 20.95
C THR A 12 -6.94 -21.75 19.50
N LEU A 13 -8.06 -22.04 18.84
CA LEU A 13 -8.30 -21.62 17.45
C LEU A 13 -8.63 -20.12 17.33
N ALA A 14 -9.24 -19.54 18.35
CA ALA A 14 -9.57 -18.12 18.36
C ALA A 14 -8.32 -17.22 18.54
N LEU A 15 -7.29 -17.70 19.24
CA LEU A 15 -6.05 -16.95 19.47
C LEU A 15 -5.15 -16.89 18.23
N SER A 16 -5.14 -17.93 17.40
CA SER A 16 -4.34 -17.92 16.17
C SER A 16 -4.94 -17.08 15.05
N ALA A 17 -6.26 -16.81 15.09
CA ALA A 17 -6.93 -15.95 14.10
C ALA A 17 -6.73 -14.45 14.40
N CYS A 18 -6.52 -14.06 15.67
CA CYS A 18 -6.38 -12.67 16.07
C CYS A 18 -5.01 -12.05 15.79
N GLY A 19 -3.99 -12.85 15.46
CA GLY A 19 -2.62 -12.40 15.25
C GLY A 19 -2.21 -12.19 13.79
N GLN A 20 -3.07 -12.50 12.83
CA GLN A 20 -2.72 -12.40 11.42
C GLN A 20 -3.28 -11.12 10.79
N PRO A 21 -2.46 -10.36 10.01
CA PRO A 21 -2.96 -9.23 9.27
C PRO A 21 -3.98 -9.68 8.23
N GLU A 22 -5.00 -8.87 8.01
CA GLU A 22 -6.01 -9.15 7.00
C GLU A 22 -5.40 -9.13 5.60
N PRO A 23 -5.75 -10.09 4.73
CA PRO A 23 -5.40 -10.00 3.32
C PRO A 23 -6.10 -8.80 2.70
N VAL A 24 -5.51 -8.26 1.64
CA VAL A 24 -6.08 -7.14 0.90
C VAL A 24 -7.35 -7.61 0.17
N SER A 25 -8.45 -6.89 0.38
CA SER A 25 -9.70 -7.18 -0.32
C SER A 25 -9.71 -6.55 -1.72
N TYR A 26 -10.52 -7.13 -2.60
CA TYR A 26 -10.76 -6.54 -3.92
C TYR A 26 -11.31 -5.12 -3.81
N GLU A 27 -12.21 -4.88 -2.87
CA GLU A 27 -12.79 -3.56 -2.63
C GLU A 27 -11.73 -2.53 -2.26
N SER A 28 -10.77 -2.90 -1.41
CA SER A 28 -9.64 -2.03 -1.08
C SER A 28 -8.81 -1.67 -2.30
N LEU A 29 -8.55 -2.63 -3.19
CA LEU A 29 -7.83 -2.37 -4.43
C LEU A 29 -8.60 -1.42 -5.36
N VAL A 30 -9.90 -1.57 -5.45
CA VAL A 30 -10.76 -0.67 -6.23
C VAL A 30 -10.67 0.76 -5.68
N TRP A 31 -10.75 0.92 -4.37
CA TRP A 31 -10.61 2.23 -3.73
C TRP A 31 -9.29 2.89 -4.05
N VAL A 32 -8.19 2.15 -3.93
CA VAL A 32 -6.84 2.69 -4.18
C VAL A 32 -6.65 3.04 -5.65
N ASN A 33 -7.05 2.16 -6.56
CA ASN A 33 -6.94 2.43 -8.00
C ASN A 33 -7.76 3.66 -8.40
N ASN A 34 -8.98 3.78 -7.91
CA ASN A 34 -9.83 4.95 -8.18
C ASN A 34 -9.21 6.24 -7.63
N TYR A 35 -8.65 6.18 -6.44
CA TYR A 35 -7.99 7.35 -5.86
C TYR A 35 -6.90 7.89 -6.77
N TYR A 36 -6.01 7.04 -7.26
CA TYR A 36 -4.88 7.47 -8.09
C TYR A 36 -5.28 7.80 -9.54
N VAL A 37 -6.40 7.32 -10.03
CA VAL A 37 -6.99 7.79 -11.29
C VAL A 37 -7.57 9.20 -11.12
N GLU A 38 -8.25 9.48 -10.02
CA GLU A 38 -8.85 10.77 -9.73
C GLU A 38 -7.83 11.84 -9.28
N HIS A 39 -6.69 11.40 -8.75
CA HIS A 39 -5.60 12.27 -8.29
C HIS A 39 -4.33 11.97 -9.09
N PRO A 40 -4.19 12.49 -10.32
CA PRO A 40 -3.01 12.25 -11.13
C PRO A 40 -1.73 12.68 -10.41
N VAL A 41 -0.66 11.93 -10.60
CA VAL A 41 0.62 12.18 -9.92
C VAL A 41 1.15 13.60 -10.17
N GLN A 42 0.88 14.16 -11.34
CA GLN A 42 1.28 15.51 -11.71
C GLN A 42 0.60 16.60 -10.86
N SER A 43 -0.59 16.29 -10.33
CA SER A 43 -1.31 17.22 -9.44
C SER A 43 -0.81 17.13 -7.99
N MET A 44 -0.13 16.03 -7.63
CA MET A 44 0.40 15.82 -6.29
C MET A 44 1.74 16.50 -6.08
N THR A 45 2.62 16.41 -7.07
CA THR A 45 3.94 17.05 -7.01
C THR A 45 4.50 17.26 -8.41
N ALA A 46 5.08 18.43 -8.65
CA ALA A 46 5.77 18.74 -9.89
C ALA A 46 7.04 17.90 -10.09
N ALA A 47 7.66 17.45 -9.01
CA ALA A 47 8.88 16.63 -9.07
C ALA A 47 8.63 15.25 -9.68
N ALA A 48 7.38 14.77 -9.68
CA ALA A 48 6.99 13.52 -10.30
C ALA A 48 6.33 13.72 -11.68
N GLY A 49 6.57 14.86 -12.31
CA GLY A 49 6.07 15.13 -13.65
C GLY A 49 6.58 14.09 -14.66
N GLY A 50 5.67 13.50 -15.43
CA GLY A 50 5.99 12.44 -16.38
C GLY A 50 6.01 11.03 -15.79
N TRP A 51 5.87 10.86 -14.49
CA TRP A 51 5.71 9.54 -13.88
C TRP A 51 4.34 8.95 -14.26
N LEU A 52 4.31 7.64 -14.44
CA LEU A 52 3.11 6.95 -14.90
C LEU A 52 2.58 6.03 -13.83
N PHE A 53 1.33 6.22 -13.43
CA PHE A 53 0.64 5.29 -12.54
C PHE A 53 0.43 3.95 -13.26
N ARG A 54 0.87 2.85 -12.62
CA ARG A 54 0.81 1.50 -13.19
C ARG A 54 -0.13 0.57 -12.43
N GLY A 55 -0.94 1.12 -11.54
CA GLY A 55 -1.94 0.36 -10.80
C GLY A 55 -1.51 0.02 -9.40
N ALA A 56 -2.50 -0.36 -8.59
CA ALA A 56 -2.31 -0.87 -7.24
C ALA A 56 -2.50 -2.38 -7.25
N ARG A 57 -1.66 -3.09 -6.52
CA ARG A 57 -1.67 -4.55 -6.42
C ARG A 57 -1.56 -4.99 -4.97
N GLU A 58 -2.14 -6.13 -4.66
CA GLU A 58 -1.95 -6.77 -3.36
C GLU A 58 -0.60 -7.49 -3.30
N PHE A 59 0.02 -7.40 -2.13
CA PHE A 59 1.21 -8.17 -1.80
C PHE A 59 1.12 -8.54 -0.31
N GLY A 60 0.58 -9.72 -0.04
CA GLY A 60 0.23 -10.08 1.32
C GLY A 60 -0.82 -9.14 1.91
N SER A 61 -0.51 -8.48 3.00
CA SER A 61 -1.36 -7.47 3.63
C SER A 61 -1.07 -6.05 3.15
N GLU A 62 -0.14 -5.88 2.21
CA GLU A 62 0.23 -4.58 1.67
C GLU A 62 -0.51 -4.31 0.36
N ILE A 63 -0.88 -3.06 0.15
CA ILE A 63 -1.33 -2.55 -1.13
C ILE A 63 -0.18 -1.75 -1.72
N ARG A 64 0.38 -2.22 -2.82
CA ARG A 64 1.48 -1.57 -3.52
C ARG A 64 0.97 -0.76 -4.70
N VAL A 65 1.22 0.54 -4.63
CA VAL A 65 0.88 1.49 -5.69
C VAL A 65 2.11 1.71 -6.54
N GLY A 66 2.04 1.32 -7.81
CA GLY A 66 3.19 1.35 -8.70
C GLY A 66 3.24 2.59 -9.59
N PHE A 67 4.41 3.20 -9.70
CA PHE A 67 4.69 4.28 -10.65
C PHE A 67 5.94 3.98 -11.45
N LEU A 68 5.84 4.14 -12.75
CA LEU A 68 6.97 4.06 -13.66
C LEU A 68 7.60 5.45 -13.80
N VAL A 69 8.90 5.53 -13.56
CA VAL A 69 9.69 6.74 -13.73
C VAL A 69 10.41 6.63 -15.07
N PRO A 70 10.04 7.46 -16.08
CA PRO A 70 10.61 7.32 -17.41
C PRO A 70 12.08 7.73 -17.51
N ARG A 71 12.57 8.49 -16.54
CA ARG A 71 13.96 8.97 -16.46
C ARG A 71 14.62 8.48 -15.19
N SER A 72 15.85 8.91 -14.96
CA SER A 72 16.55 8.62 -13.71
C SER A 72 15.91 9.34 -12.52
N MET A 73 15.94 8.68 -11.37
CA MET A 73 15.55 9.30 -10.10
C MET A 73 16.70 10.08 -9.50
N ASN A 74 16.36 11.02 -8.59
CA ASN A 74 17.37 11.77 -7.85
C ASN A 74 18.28 10.80 -7.08
N PRO A 75 19.61 10.91 -7.19
CA PRO A 75 20.53 10.00 -6.50
C PRO A 75 20.54 10.20 -4.97
N ASP A 76 20.08 11.34 -4.47
CA ASP A 76 20.01 11.59 -3.03
C ASP A 76 18.79 10.85 -2.42
N PRO A 77 19.02 9.88 -1.51
CA PRO A 77 17.92 9.12 -0.90
C PRO A 77 16.90 9.98 -0.17
N ALA A 78 17.33 11.01 0.53
CA ALA A 78 16.43 11.89 1.29
C ALA A 78 15.49 12.66 0.35
N LYS A 79 16.01 13.15 -0.77
CA LYS A 79 15.20 13.84 -1.78
C LYS A 79 14.23 12.91 -2.48
N ARG A 80 14.64 11.67 -2.77
CA ARG A 80 13.72 10.67 -3.30
C ARG A 80 12.59 10.40 -2.34
N GLN A 81 12.89 10.13 -1.08
CA GLN A 81 11.88 9.84 -0.08
C GLN A 81 10.90 11.00 0.13
N ALA A 82 11.36 12.22 0.05
CA ALA A 82 10.52 13.40 0.11
C ALA A 82 9.50 13.42 -1.04
N VAL A 83 9.92 13.11 -2.27
CA VAL A 83 9.03 13.02 -3.42
C VAL A 83 8.04 11.86 -3.27
N LEU A 84 8.52 10.67 -2.91
CA LEU A 84 7.67 9.50 -2.74
C LEU A 84 6.59 9.74 -1.68
N SER A 85 6.92 10.38 -0.58
CA SER A 85 5.98 10.70 0.49
C SER A 85 4.84 11.61 0.03
N THR A 86 5.07 12.47 -0.94
CA THR A 86 4.02 13.34 -1.49
C THR A 86 2.98 12.57 -2.30
N LEU A 87 3.30 11.35 -2.73
CA LEU A 87 2.36 10.48 -3.45
C LEU A 87 1.42 9.72 -2.51
N CYS A 88 1.70 9.73 -1.22
CA CYS A 88 0.79 9.20 -0.22
C CYS A 88 -0.44 10.09 -0.08
N PRO A 89 -1.65 9.51 0.05
CA PRO A 89 -2.83 10.31 0.34
C PRO A 89 -2.68 11.06 1.66
N ALA A 90 -3.16 12.29 1.73
CA ALA A 90 -3.19 13.03 2.99
C ALA A 90 -4.02 12.26 4.03
N LYS A 91 -3.66 12.38 5.30
CA LYS A 91 -4.33 11.64 6.38
C LYS A 91 -5.81 11.98 6.52
N SER A 92 -6.23 13.14 6.04
CA SER A 92 -7.63 13.57 6.00
C SER A 92 -8.44 12.95 4.86
N GLU A 93 -7.81 12.27 3.91
CA GLU A 93 -8.50 11.68 2.77
C GLU A 93 -9.37 10.49 3.17
N ALA A 94 -10.53 10.36 2.51
CA ALA A 94 -11.50 9.30 2.80
C ALA A 94 -10.95 7.90 2.58
N ILE A 95 -9.93 7.75 1.74
CA ILE A 95 -9.29 6.46 1.48
C ILE A 95 -8.79 5.79 2.77
N TRP A 96 -8.30 6.57 3.73
CA TRP A 96 -7.81 6.02 5.00
C TRP A 96 -8.91 5.42 5.87
N GLN A 97 -10.15 5.87 5.69
CA GLN A 97 -11.31 5.29 6.38
C GLN A 97 -11.81 4.03 5.65
N ALA A 98 -11.60 3.96 4.34
CA ALA A 98 -12.02 2.83 3.52
C ALA A 98 -11.08 1.63 3.65
N LEU A 99 -9.81 1.84 4.00
CA LEU A 99 -8.82 0.77 4.12
C LEU A 99 -8.76 0.22 5.55
N PRO A 100 -8.72 -1.10 5.72
CA PRO A 100 -8.43 -1.70 7.03
C PRO A 100 -7.07 -1.23 7.55
N ARG A 101 -6.96 -1.01 8.85
CA ARG A 101 -5.71 -0.57 9.49
C ARG A 101 -4.55 -1.55 9.34
N SER A 102 -4.87 -2.84 9.18
CA SER A 102 -3.88 -3.89 8.98
C SER A 102 -3.27 -3.90 7.58
N ASN A 103 -3.90 -3.21 6.62
CA ASN A 103 -3.37 -3.12 5.26
C ASN A 103 -2.52 -1.86 5.13
N LYS A 104 -1.24 -2.06 4.85
CA LYS A 104 -0.31 -0.95 4.61
C LYS A 104 -0.41 -0.50 3.16
N LEU A 105 -0.35 0.81 2.94
CA LEU A 105 -0.26 1.40 1.62
C LEU A 105 1.21 1.73 1.36
N VAL A 106 1.76 1.18 0.29
CA VAL A 106 3.18 1.32 -0.07
C VAL A 106 3.28 1.91 -1.46
N ILE A 107 4.02 3.00 -1.59
CA ILE A 107 4.36 3.57 -2.89
C ILE A 107 5.60 2.86 -3.41
N ASN A 108 5.49 2.28 -4.59
CA ASN A 108 6.55 1.57 -5.28
C ASN A 108 6.89 2.30 -6.57
N VAL A 109 8.16 2.60 -6.79
CA VAL A 109 8.60 3.24 -8.03
C VAL A 109 9.76 2.47 -8.63
N TRP A 110 9.83 2.47 -9.95
CA TRP A 110 10.94 1.90 -10.70
C TRP A 110 11.20 2.68 -11.97
N THR A 111 12.45 2.72 -12.40
CA THR A 111 12.83 3.36 -13.65
C THR A 111 12.51 2.45 -14.85
N ALA A 112 12.33 3.06 -16.02
CA ALA A 112 11.97 2.35 -17.25
C ALA A 112 13.00 1.29 -17.66
N ASP A 113 14.27 1.50 -17.31
CA ASP A 113 15.36 0.55 -17.58
C ASP A 113 15.48 -0.54 -16.51
N ASN A 114 14.63 -0.55 -15.49
CA ASN A 114 14.65 -1.47 -14.34
C ASN A 114 15.93 -1.45 -13.50
N LYS A 115 16.78 -0.45 -13.68
CA LYS A 115 18.04 -0.37 -12.93
C LYS A 115 17.88 0.20 -11.54
N PHE A 116 16.80 0.92 -11.30
CA PHE A 116 16.58 1.59 -10.02
C PHE A 116 15.15 1.37 -9.53
N LYS A 117 15.02 1.05 -8.23
CA LYS A 117 13.74 0.89 -7.55
C LYS A 117 13.82 1.56 -6.19
N ASP A 118 12.69 2.09 -5.75
CA ASP A 118 12.56 2.64 -4.40
C ASP A 118 11.10 2.52 -3.93
N SER A 119 10.88 2.66 -2.64
CA SER A 119 9.55 2.57 -2.06
C SER A 119 9.46 3.39 -0.78
N THR A 120 8.22 3.72 -0.40
CA THR A 120 7.92 4.31 0.90
C THR A 120 6.59 3.78 1.41
N VAL A 121 6.47 3.65 2.72
CA VAL A 121 5.22 3.28 3.38
C VAL A 121 4.47 4.56 3.74
N CYS A 122 3.20 4.60 3.37
CA CYS A 122 2.34 5.71 3.74
C CYS A 122 1.78 5.54 5.22
#